data_ce6e918ee48c8a203463eb986633336d
#
_entry.id   ce6e918ee48c8a203463eb986633336d
#
_cell.length_a   1.000
_cell.length_b   1.000
_cell.length_c   1.000
_cell.angle_alpha   90.00
_cell.angle_beta   90.00
_cell.angle_gamma   90.00
#
_symmetry.space_group_name_H-M   'P 1'
#
loop_
_entity.id
_entity.type
_entity.pdbx_description
1 polymer ?
#
loop_
_entity_poly.entity_id
_entity_poly.type
_entity_poly.pdbx_seq_one_letter_code
_entity_poly.pdbx_strand_id
1 'polypeptide(L)'
;SNTSRHTTEFTGFDLEFSYINSYEDVMDLEEALLTKMLKDIKEKYGDYILETYGKEVIVPENKFPRVKLADLYQALETRYGYKVDDAAKVDLTTEAEKLAYQYAMEEYHSEFIFVTDYPSEKRAFYHMRKDGIPQGYDLIWRGVEITTGAQREHRYDILKAQAEEKGLTKDVEFYLEFFKYGCPPHGGFGLGVDRLTMLLLGLPSLKESMFIFRGPN
;
A
#
# COMPACT_ATOMS: atom_id res chain seq x y z
N SER A 1 -11.61 9.85 9.54
CA SER A 1 -12.35 10.56 8.49
C SER A 1 -13.45 9.65 7.95
N ASN A 2 -14.58 10.21 7.54
CA ASN A 2 -15.68 9.47 6.94
C ASN A 2 -15.85 9.96 5.51
N THR A 3 -15.26 9.23 4.57
CA THR A 3 -15.29 9.53 3.13
C THR A 3 -15.72 8.29 2.35
N SER A 4 -15.82 8.38 1.03
CA SER A 4 -16.07 7.19 0.18
C SER A 4 -15.00 6.09 0.30
N ARG A 5 -13.80 6.43 0.80
CA ARG A 5 -12.63 5.54 0.95
C ARG A 5 -12.19 5.32 2.39
N HIS A 6 -12.85 5.95 3.38
CA HIS A 6 -12.51 5.84 4.80
C HIS A 6 -13.77 5.67 5.63
N THR A 7 -13.74 4.67 6.49
CA THR A 7 -14.82 4.33 7.42
C THR A 7 -14.28 4.33 8.85
N THR A 8 -15.16 4.29 9.84
CA THR A 8 -14.80 4.22 11.26
C THR A 8 -14.29 2.83 11.66
N GLU A 9 -14.74 1.81 10.96
CA GLU A 9 -14.28 0.41 11.08
C GLU A 9 -13.86 -0.08 9.69
N PHE A 10 -12.86 -0.93 9.62
CA PHE A 10 -12.43 -1.57 8.39
C PHE A 10 -11.85 -2.95 8.68
N THR A 11 -11.85 -3.82 7.67
CA THR A 11 -11.19 -5.11 7.72
C THR A 11 -9.83 -5.01 7.07
N GLY A 12 -8.78 -5.36 7.82
CA GLY A 12 -7.41 -5.45 7.33
C GLY A 12 -6.94 -6.90 7.27
N PHE A 13 -6.07 -7.16 6.31
CA PHE A 13 -5.24 -8.37 6.27
C PHE A 13 -3.80 -7.93 6.43
N ASP A 14 -3.20 -8.30 7.57
CA ASP A 14 -1.81 -7.96 7.88
C ASP A 14 -0.95 -9.21 7.76
N LEU A 15 0.21 -9.08 7.11
CA LEU A 15 1.18 -10.14 6.96
C LEU A 15 2.58 -9.63 7.28
N GLU A 16 3.26 -10.31 8.19
CA GLU A 16 4.67 -10.05 8.51
C GLU A 16 5.46 -11.36 8.42
N PHE A 17 6.68 -11.28 7.86
CA PHE A 17 7.57 -12.43 7.75
C PHE A 17 9.03 -12.03 7.88
N SER A 18 9.85 -12.99 8.30
CA SER A 18 11.25 -12.77 8.64
C SER A 18 12.21 -13.37 7.61
N TYR A 19 13.50 -13.08 7.80
CA TYR A 19 14.61 -13.55 6.96
C TYR A 19 14.58 -13.03 5.55
N ILE A 20 14.15 -11.78 5.40
CA ILE A 20 14.17 -11.06 4.12
C ILE A 20 15.50 -10.34 3.92
N ASN A 21 15.84 -10.06 2.66
CA ASN A 21 17.00 -9.26 2.29
C ASN A 21 16.65 -7.77 2.13
N SER A 22 15.45 -7.49 1.62
CA SER A 22 14.97 -6.12 1.37
C SER A 22 13.45 -6.06 1.31
N TYR A 23 12.90 -4.85 1.22
CA TYR A 23 11.46 -4.66 0.99
C TYR A 23 10.99 -5.17 -0.39
N GLU A 24 11.92 -5.45 -1.30
CA GLU A 24 11.62 -6.11 -2.56
C GLU A 24 11.02 -7.52 -2.34
N ASP A 25 11.52 -8.25 -1.36
CA ASP A 25 10.99 -9.57 -0.99
C ASP A 25 9.53 -9.46 -0.51
N VAL A 26 9.18 -8.35 0.16
CA VAL A 26 7.82 -8.09 0.62
C VAL A 26 6.90 -7.82 -0.58
N MET A 27 7.33 -6.97 -1.51
CA MET A 27 6.58 -6.67 -2.73
C MET A 27 6.41 -7.92 -3.62
N ASP A 28 7.44 -8.76 -3.74
CA ASP A 28 7.37 -10.01 -4.52
C ASP A 28 6.34 -10.98 -3.92
N LEU A 29 6.31 -11.12 -2.60
CA LEU A 29 5.32 -11.98 -1.93
C LEU A 29 3.90 -11.42 -2.08
N GLU A 30 3.72 -10.13 -1.91
CA GLU A 30 2.42 -9.48 -2.08
C GLU A 30 1.89 -9.61 -3.52
N GLU A 31 2.74 -9.37 -4.51
CA GLU A 31 2.41 -9.55 -5.93
C GLU A 31 1.96 -11.00 -6.21
N ALA A 32 2.71 -11.98 -5.71
CA ALA A 32 2.36 -13.40 -5.87
C ALA A 32 1.03 -13.75 -5.18
N LEU A 33 0.80 -13.23 -3.97
CA LEU A 33 -0.45 -13.41 -3.22
C LEU A 33 -1.65 -12.85 -3.98
N LEU A 34 -1.57 -11.59 -4.42
CA LEU A 34 -2.66 -10.91 -5.13
C LEU A 34 -2.94 -11.56 -6.48
N THR A 35 -1.92 -11.94 -7.23
CA THR A 35 -2.07 -12.63 -8.50
C THR A 35 -2.76 -13.99 -8.32
N LYS A 36 -2.33 -14.78 -7.32
CA LYS A 36 -2.96 -16.06 -7.00
C LYS A 36 -4.40 -15.89 -6.54
N MET A 37 -4.65 -14.93 -5.68
CA MET A 37 -5.99 -14.62 -5.17
C MET A 37 -6.95 -14.24 -6.32
N LEU A 38 -6.54 -13.34 -7.21
CA LEU A 38 -7.37 -12.92 -8.34
C LEU A 38 -7.62 -14.09 -9.30
N LYS A 39 -6.63 -14.97 -9.49
CA LYS A 39 -6.82 -16.20 -10.27
C LYS A 39 -7.88 -17.11 -9.66
N ASP A 40 -7.82 -17.37 -8.36
CA ASP A 40 -8.78 -18.22 -7.66
C ASP A 40 -10.18 -17.60 -7.64
N ILE A 41 -10.28 -16.29 -7.48
CA ILE A 41 -11.56 -15.57 -7.56
C ILE A 41 -12.14 -15.66 -8.97
N LYS A 42 -11.33 -15.45 -9.99
CA LYS A 42 -11.77 -15.57 -11.39
C LYS A 42 -12.30 -16.96 -11.69
N GLU A 43 -11.58 -18.01 -11.27
CA GLU A 43 -11.98 -19.39 -11.49
C GLU A 43 -13.30 -19.76 -10.79
N LYS A 44 -13.52 -19.25 -9.56
CA LYS A 44 -14.69 -19.61 -8.77
C LYS A 44 -15.90 -18.69 -8.97
N TYR A 45 -15.66 -17.41 -9.16
CA TYR A 45 -16.70 -16.38 -9.11
C TYR A 45 -16.68 -15.40 -10.28
N GLY A 46 -15.79 -15.58 -11.26
CA GLY A 46 -15.61 -14.65 -12.36
C GLY A 46 -16.89 -14.38 -13.14
N ASP A 47 -17.62 -15.43 -13.52
CA ASP A 47 -18.89 -15.31 -14.24
C ASP A 47 -19.95 -14.64 -13.39
N TYR A 48 -20.07 -15.03 -12.12
CA TYR A 48 -21.01 -14.38 -11.18
C TYR A 48 -20.74 -12.90 -10.98
N ILE A 49 -19.44 -12.51 -10.84
CA ILE A 49 -19.05 -11.11 -10.68
C ILE A 49 -19.37 -10.33 -11.96
N LEU A 50 -19.10 -10.89 -13.12
CA LEU A 50 -19.41 -10.26 -14.39
C LEU A 50 -20.93 -10.07 -14.58
N GLU A 51 -21.72 -11.11 -14.31
CA GLU A 51 -23.18 -11.06 -14.47
C GLU A 51 -23.85 -10.10 -13.47
N THR A 52 -23.36 -10.09 -12.21
CA THR A 52 -24.00 -9.33 -11.12
C THR A 52 -23.54 -7.87 -11.06
N TYR A 53 -22.24 -7.63 -11.27
CA TYR A 53 -21.61 -6.32 -11.08
C TYR A 53 -21.11 -5.69 -12.38
N GLY A 54 -21.15 -6.42 -13.50
CA GLY A 54 -20.62 -5.94 -14.78
C GLY A 54 -19.11 -5.71 -14.78
N LYS A 55 -18.36 -6.42 -13.89
CA LYS A 55 -16.91 -6.28 -13.75
C LYS A 55 -16.20 -7.58 -14.08
N GLU A 56 -15.22 -7.50 -14.97
CA GLU A 56 -14.34 -8.61 -15.25
C GLU A 56 -13.22 -8.68 -14.20
N VAL A 57 -12.94 -9.90 -13.71
CA VAL A 57 -11.78 -10.17 -12.86
C VAL A 57 -10.56 -10.36 -13.76
N ILE A 58 -9.64 -9.40 -13.74
CA ILE A 58 -8.41 -9.44 -14.53
C ILE A 58 -7.29 -10.02 -13.67
N VAL A 59 -6.67 -11.10 -14.15
CA VAL A 59 -5.51 -11.72 -13.52
C VAL A 59 -4.26 -11.09 -14.12
N PRO A 60 -3.36 -10.50 -13.31
CA PRO A 60 -2.11 -9.93 -13.83
C PRO A 60 -1.25 -10.97 -14.53
N GLU A 61 -0.72 -10.66 -15.69
CA GLU A 61 0.19 -11.52 -16.47
C GLU A 61 1.66 -11.11 -16.32
N ASN A 62 1.90 -9.86 -15.97
CA ASN A 62 3.22 -9.27 -15.84
C ASN A 62 3.49 -8.88 -14.38
N LYS A 63 4.77 -8.65 -14.04
CA LYS A 63 5.17 -8.05 -12.77
C LYS A 63 4.53 -6.67 -12.61
N PHE A 64 4.18 -6.35 -11.36
CA PHE A 64 3.69 -5.01 -11.04
C PHE A 64 4.83 -4.00 -11.17
N PRO A 65 4.64 -2.88 -11.89
CA PRO A 65 5.64 -1.84 -11.98
C PRO A 65 5.97 -1.26 -10.60
N ARG A 66 7.25 -0.92 -10.40
CA ARG A 66 7.79 -0.30 -9.18
C ARG A 66 8.38 1.04 -9.56
N VAL A 67 7.81 2.12 -9.07
CA VAL A 67 8.18 3.49 -9.45
C VAL A 67 8.43 4.32 -8.20
N LYS A 68 9.52 5.09 -8.19
CA LYS A 68 9.80 6.02 -7.10
C LYS A 68 8.81 7.18 -7.11
N LEU A 69 8.42 7.66 -5.95
CA LEU A 69 7.46 8.76 -5.82
C LEU A 69 7.86 9.99 -6.63
N ALA A 70 9.14 10.38 -6.58
CA ALA A 70 9.63 11.54 -7.33
C ALA A 70 9.54 11.34 -8.85
N ASP A 71 9.92 10.15 -9.35
CA ASP A 71 9.86 9.82 -10.78
C ASP A 71 8.40 9.76 -11.26
N LEU A 72 7.51 9.23 -10.42
CA LEU A 72 6.07 9.22 -10.71
C LEU A 72 5.54 10.65 -10.85
N TYR A 73 5.79 11.54 -9.89
CA TYR A 73 5.34 12.94 -10.01
C TYR A 73 5.89 13.64 -11.24
N GLN A 74 7.14 13.38 -11.61
CA GLN A 74 7.72 13.90 -12.85
C GLN A 74 6.98 13.37 -14.09
N ALA A 75 6.65 12.09 -14.11
CA ALA A 75 5.88 11.49 -15.20
C ALA A 75 4.46 12.06 -15.29
N LEU A 76 3.78 12.24 -14.13
CA LEU A 76 2.44 12.82 -14.07
C LEU A 76 2.42 14.28 -14.56
N GLU A 77 3.44 15.06 -14.20
CA GLU A 77 3.58 16.43 -14.70
C GLU A 77 3.80 16.45 -16.22
N THR A 78 4.72 15.62 -16.71
CA THR A 78 5.08 15.60 -18.14
C THR A 78 3.94 15.10 -19.03
N ARG A 79 3.24 14.05 -18.62
CA ARG A 79 2.19 13.40 -19.44
C ARG A 79 0.82 14.06 -19.33
N TYR A 80 0.46 14.48 -18.12
CA TYR A 80 -0.90 14.94 -17.82
C TYR A 80 -0.95 16.40 -17.38
N GLY A 81 0.20 17.08 -17.31
CA GLY A 81 0.25 18.47 -16.82
C GLY A 81 -0.09 18.61 -15.33
N TYR A 82 -0.05 17.49 -14.59
CA TYR A 82 -0.41 17.49 -13.19
C TYR A 82 0.68 18.10 -12.33
N LYS A 83 0.40 19.28 -11.78
CA LYS A 83 1.33 20.04 -10.94
C LYS A 83 0.76 20.18 -9.54
N VAL A 84 1.61 19.89 -8.58
CA VAL A 84 1.34 20.15 -7.15
C VAL A 84 2.53 20.86 -6.54
N ASP A 85 2.31 21.57 -5.44
CA ASP A 85 3.38 22.18 -4.67
C ASP A 85 4.34 21.11 -4.12
N ASP A 86 5.60 21.45 -3.96
CA ASP A 86 6.62 20.50 -3.47
C ASP A 86 6.26 19.92 -2.09
N ALA A 87 5.59 20.70 -1.25
CA ALA A 87 5.08 20.23 0.03
C ALA A 87 4.03 19.11 -0.09
N ALA A 88 3.34 19.00 -1.22
CA ALA A 88 2.37 17.92 -1.48
C ALA A 88 3.01 16.68 -2.11
N LYS A 89 4.20 16.81 -2.72
CA LYS A 89 4.94 15.69 -3.35
C LYS A 89 5.54 14.69 -2.37
N VAL A 90 5.34 14.90 -1.07
CA VAL A 90 5.80 13.99 -0.02
C VAL A 90 4.90 12.76 0.16
N ASP A 91 3.74 12.76 -0.49
CA ASP A 91 2.74 11.68 -0.44
C ASP A 91 1.91 11.68 -1.72
N LEU A 92 1.10 10.64 -1.95
CA LEU A 92 0.15 10.64 -3.07
C LEU A 92 -1.15 11.32 -2.65
N THR A 93 -1.57 12.30 -3.46
CA THR A 93 -2.93 12.84 -3.37
C THR A 93 -3.92 11.87 -4.03
N THR A 94 -5.20 12.00 -3.70
CA THR A 94 -6.25 11.19 -4.35
C THR A 94 -6.23 11.28 -5.88
N GLU A 95 -5.90 12.45 -6.41
CA GLU A 95 -5.80 12.65 -7.86
C GLU A 95 -4.52 12.01 -8.42
N ALA A 96 -3.39 12.10 -7.69
CA ALA A 96 -2.16 11.44 -8.06
C ALA A 96 -2.30 9.91 -8.09
N GLU A 97 -3.05 9.31 -7.17
CA GLU A 97 -3.35 7.86 -7.18
C GLU A 97 -4.09 7.45 -8.48
N LYS A 98 -5.10 8.22 -8.91
CA LYS A 98 -5.84 7.95 -10.15
C LYS A 98 -4.96 8.10 -11.38
N LEU A 99 -4.14 9.13 -11.42
CA LEU A 99 -3.20 9.36 -12.52
C LEU A 99 -2.07 8.33 -12.53
N ALA A 100 -1.64 7.82 -11.34
CA ALA A 100 -0.69 6.71 -11.24
C ALA A 100 -1.26 5.44 -11.87
N TYR A 101 -2.54 5.14 -11.66
CA TYR A 101 -3.22 4.04 -12.34
C TYR A 101 -3.26 4.23 -13.85
N GLN A 102 -3.64 5.43 -14.33
CA GLN A 102 -3.65 5.73 -15.76
C GLN A 102 -2.25 5.56 -16.37
N TYR A 103 -1.23 6.08 -15.69
CA TYR A 103 0.17 5.91 -16.08
C TYR A 103 0.59 4.45 -16.15
N ALA A 104 0.21 3.64 -15.13
CA ALA A 104 0.54 2.22 -15.09
C ALA A 104 -0.13 1.44 -16.23
N MET A 105 -1.37 1.78 -16.58
CA MET A 105 -2.09 1.18 -17.70
C MET A 105 -1.45 1.54 -19.05
N GLU A 106 -1.09 2.81 -19.26
CA GLU A 106 -0.53 3.29 -20.52
C GLU A 106 0.91 2.79 -20.76
N GLU A 107 1.73 2.78 -19.70
CA GLU A 107 3.16 2.46 -19.83
C GLU A 107 3.48 0.96 -19.65
N TYR A 108 2.77 0.30 -18.73
CA TYR A 108 3.08 -1.07 -18.30
C TYR A 108 1.96 -2.07 -18.55
N HIS A 109 0.80 -1.63 -19.02
CA HIS A 109 -0.41 -2.45 -19.17
C HIS A 109 -0.78 -3.18 -17.86
N SER A 110 -0.64 -2.48 -16.73
CA SER A 110 -0.87 -3.01 -15.40
C SER A 110 -1.94 -2.21 -14.65
N GLU A 111 -2.88 -2.91 -14.02
CA GLU A 111 -3.84 -2.28 -13.10
C GLU A 111 -3.22 -1.91 -11.76
N PHE A 112 -2.01 -2.43 -11.47
CA PHE A 112 -1.28 -2.25 -10.23
C PHE A 112 -0.02 -1.42 -10.44
N ILE A 113 0.36 -0.64 -9.43
CA ILE A 113 1.66 0.04 -9.38
C ILE A 113 2.12 0.17 -7.93
N PHE A 114 3.33 -0.32 -7.65
CA PHE A 114 4.04 -0.02 -6.41
C PHE A 114 4.70 1.35 -6.51
N VAL A 115 4.48 2.18 -5.50
CA VAL A 115 5.18 3.46 -5.36
C VAL A 115 6.12 3.39 -4.16
N THR A 116 7.38 3.75 -4.36
CA THR A 116 8.45 3.62 -3.38
C THR A 116 9.13 4.96 -3.09
N ASP A 117 10.15 4.95 -2.23
CA ASP A 117 11.03 6.09 -1.94
C ASP A 117 10.27 7.33 -1.41
N TYR A 118 9.33 7.09 -0.52
CA TYR A 118 8.65 8.17 0.20
C TYR A 118 9.60 8.83 1.22
N PRO A 119 9.47 10.14 1.46
CA PRO A 119 10.29 10.82 2.46
C PRO A 119 9.96 10.37 3.89
N SER A 120 10.95 10.48 4.78
CA SER A 120 10.87 9.97 6.17
C SER A 120 9.82 10.66 7.02
N GLU A 121 9.43 11.90 6.69
CA GLU A 121 8.39 12.65 7.39
C GLU A 121 7.03 11.96 7.33
N LYS A 122 6.76 11.25 6.24
CA LYS A 122 5.47 10.59 5.98
C LYS A 122 5.43 9.11 6.37
N ARG A 123 6.58 8.54 6.71
CA ARG A 123 6.66 7.12 7.06
C ARG A 123 6.81 6.92 8.57
N ALA A 124 6.33 5.79 9.05
CA ALA A 124 6.39 5.42 10.45
C ALA A 124 7.84 5.18 10.92
N PHE A 125 8.09 5.39 12.21
CA PHE A 125 9.41 5.23 12.81
C PHE A 125 9.97 3.82 12.65
N TYR A 126 9.12 2.82 12.56
CA TYR A 126 9.51 1.41 12.45
C TYR A 126 9.89 0.96 11.02
N HIS A 127 9.85 1.83 10.03
CA HIS A 127 10.39 1.52 8.71
C HIS A 127 11.92 1.56 8.74
N MET A 128 12.56 0.50 8.24
CA MET A 128 14.01 0.52 8.02
C MET A 128 14.37 1.65 7.07
N ARG A 129 15.49 2.32 7.31
CA ARG A 129 16.04 3.34 6.42
C ARG A 129 17.36 2.86 5.81
N LYS A 130 17.50 3.05 4.50
CA LYS A 130 18.75 2.86 3.77
C LYS A 130 19.12 4.18 3.15
N ASP A 131 20.31 4.69 3.48
CA ASP A 131 20.78 6.02 3.03
C ASP A 131 19.78 7.15 3.34
N GLY A 132 19.10 7.07 4.48
CA GLY A 132 18.06 8.01 4.92
C GLY A 132 16.67 7.79 4.31
N ILE A 133 16.54 6.93 3.31
CA ILE A 133 15.27 6.65 2.62
C ILE A 133 14.56 5.48 3.29
N PRO A 134 13.32 5.66 3.77
CA PRO A 134 12.51 4.56 4.30
C PRO A 134 12.28 3.48 3.24
N GLN A 135 12.50 2.25 3.62
CA GLN A 135 12.29 1.08 2.78
C GLN A 135 10.82 0.64 2.86
N GLY A 136 9.95 1.52 2.38
CA GLY A 136 8.50 1.34 2.39
C GLY A 136 7.90 1.68 1.05
N TYR A 137 6.69 1.19 0.83
CA TYR A 137 5.94 1.36 -0.40
C TYR A 137 4.44 1.43 -0.14
N ASP A 138 3.71 1.95 -1.10
CA ASP A 138 2.27 1.79 -1.22
C ASP A 138 1.95 1.06 -2.52
N LEU A 139 0.92 0.23 -2.49
CA LEU A 139 0.39 -0.42 -3.69
C LEU A 139 -0.93 0.24 -4.07
N ILE A 140 -0.95 0.77 -5.28
CA ILE A 140 -2.13 1.37 -5.89
C ILE A 140 -2.75 0.34 -6.84
N TRP A 141 -4.05 0.11 -6.71
CA TRP A 141 -4.85 -0.69 -7.63
C TRP A 141 -6.05 0.11 -8.12
N ARG A 142 -6.22 0.22 -9.42
CA ARG A 142 -7.32 0.97 -10.05
C ARG A 142 -7.51 2.38 -9.47
N GLY A 143 -6.39 3.05 -9.15
CA GLY A 143 -6.37 4.43 -8.66
C GLY A 143 -6.71 4.61 -7.18
N VAL A 144 -6.59 3.56 -6.38
CA VAL A 144 -6.75 3.60 -4.93
C VAL A 144 -5.62 2.82 -4.25
N GLU A 145 -5.01 3.41 -3.24
CA GLU A 145 -4.10 2.70 -2.35
C GLU A 145 -4.85 1.58 -1.62
N ILE A 146 -4.40 0.34 -1.81
CA ILE A 146 -4.94 -0.84 -1.14
C ILE A 146 -4.04 -1.38 -0.04
N THR A 147 -2.74 -1.09 -0.10
CA THR A 147 -1.73 -1.63 0.80
C THR A 147 -0.64 -0.61 1.09
N THR A 148 -0.16 -0.60 2.32
CA THR A 148 1.13 -0.03 2.71
C THR A 148 2.01 -1.15 3.26
N GLY A 149 3.22 -1.27 2.74
CA GLY A 149 4.19 -2.27 3.19
C GLY A 149 5.59 -1.69 3.41
N ALA A 150 6.43 -2.44 4.10
CA ALA A 150 7.82 -2.02 4.36
C ALA A 150 8.70 -3.18 4.84
N GLN A 151 10.00 -3.01 4.67
CA GLN A 151 10.98 -3.65 5.54
C GLN A 151 10.99 -2.90 6.87
N ARG A 152 10.90 -3.63 7.98
CA ARG A 152 10.90 -3.05 9.33
C ARG A 152 12.33 -2.86 9.83
N GLU A 153 12.54 -1.82 10.65
CA GLU A 153 13.81 -1.66 11.35
C GLU A 153 13.89 -2.70 12.48
N HIS A 154 14.87 -3.58 12.41
CA HIS A 154 15.01 -4.69 13.36
C HIS A 154 16.15 -4.47 14.38
N ARG A 155 16.97 -3.44 14.17
CA ARG A 155 18.10 -3.10 15.04
C ARG A 155 17.63 -2.16 16.15
N TYR A 156 17.67 -2.63 17.39
CA TYR A 156 17.13 -1.92 18.56
C TYR A 156 17.55 -0.45 18.66
N ASP A 157 18.87 -0.17 18.61
CA ASP A 157 19.39 1.18 18.82
C ASP A 157 18.92 2.17 17.73
N ILE A 158 18.82 1.69 16.49
CA ILE A 158 18.36 2.50 15.37
C ILE A 158 16.84 2.72 15.46
N LEU A 159 16.08 1.66 15.76
CA LEU A 159 14.64 1.75 15.93
C LEU A 159 14.27 2.73 17.07
N LYS A 160 15.00 2.67 18.17
CA LYS A 160 14.85 3.59 19.31
C LYS A 160 15.13 5.03 18.89
N ALA A 161 16.23 5.29 18.20
CA ALA A 161 16.59 6.62 17.72
C ALA A 161 15.52 7.18 16.75
N GLN A 162 14.98 6.34 15.85
CA GLN A 162 13.89 6.73 14.95
C GLN A 162 12.58 7.02 15.68
N ALA A 163 12.28 6.31 16.76
CA ALA A 163 11.13 6.60 17.61
C ALA A 163 11.30 7.95 18.35
N GLU A 164 12.47 8.21 18.90
CA GLU A 164 12.80 9.48 19.55
C GLU A 164 12.73 10.67 18.59
N GLU A 165 13.19 10.50 17.34
CA GLU A 165 13.08 11.50 16.26
C GLU A 165 11.61 11.89 15.99
N LYS A 166 10.68 10.94 16.12
CA LYS A 166 9.23 11.16 15.99
C LYS A 166 8.55 11.63 17.28
N GLY A 167 9.32 11.90 18.34
CA GLY A 167 8.79 12.31 19.65
C GLY A 167 8.14 11.16 20.43
N LEU A 168 8.35 9.92 20.02
CA LEU A 168 7.81 8.73 20.67
C LEU A 168 8.85 8.18 21.67
N THR A 169 8.52 8.11 22.93
CA THR A 169 9.42 7.61 23.98
C THR A 169 8.74 6.52 24.81
N LYS A 170 8.01 6.91 25.85
CA LYS A 170 7.35 5.98 26.77
C LYS A 170 6.22 5.17 26.12
N ASP A 171 5.53 5.78 25.16
CA ASP A 171 4.37 5.16 24.50
C ASP A 171 4.71 3.90 23.70
N VAL A 172 5.99 3.77 23.27
CA VAL A 172 6.47 2.65 22.47
C VAL A 172 7.52 1.80 23.17
N GLU A 173 7.80 2.04 24.46
CA GLU A 173 8.84 1.33 25.21
C GLU A 173 8.61 -0.19 25.21
N PHE A 174 7.37 -0.62 25.42
CA PHE A 174 7.02 -2.04 25.41
C PHE A 174 7.27 -2.70 24.04
N TYR A 175 7.04 -1.97 22.94
CA TYR A 175 7.31 -2.43 21.58
C TYR A 175 8.82 -2.53 21.32
N LEU A 176 9.58 -1.51 21.71
CA LEU A 176 11.03 -1.47 21.53
C LEU A 176 11.73 -2.59 22.31
N GLU A 177 11.19 -2.99 23.44
CA GLU A 177 11.81 -4.00 24.31
C GLU A 177 12.01 -5.35 23.61
N PHE A 178 11.09 -5.77 22.74
CA PHE A 178 11.22 -7.02 21.99
C PHE A 178 12.52 -7.09 21.17
N PHE A 179 12.94 -5.96 20.62
CA PHE A 179 14.13 -5.89 19.75
C PHE A 179 15.46 -5.99 20.48
N LYS A 180 15.46 -5.82 21.81
CA LYS A 180 16.67 -5.98 22.65
C LYS A 180 17.20 -7.42 22.67
N TYR A 181 16.32 -8.39 22.45
CA TYR A 181 16.65 -9.81 22.56
C TYR A 181 17.03 -10.45 21.23
N GLY A 182 17.12 -9.66 20.19
CA GLY A 182 17.42 -10.08 18.83
C GLY A 182 16.16 -10.21 17.98
N CYS A 183 16.22 -9.63 16.81
CA CYS A 183 15.14 -9.66 15.83
C CYS A 183 15.76 -9.88 14.44
N PRO A 184 15.32 -10.88 13.66
CA PRO A 184 15.80 -11.05 12.30
C PRO A 184 15.30 -9.92 11.40
N PRO A 185 15.96 -9.65 10.25
CA PRO A 185 15.40 -8.82 9.21
C PRO A 185 14.00 -9.32 8.84
N HIS A 186 13.02 -8.43 8.87
CA HIS A 186 11.61 -8.76 8.63
C HIS A 186 10.89 -7.61 7.94
N GLY A 187 9.73 -7.90 7.41
CA GLY A 187 8.87 -6.93 6.80
C GLY A 187 7.50 -7.50 6.52
N GLY A 188 6.63 -6.65 6.06
CA GLY A 188 5.27 -7.03 5.78
C GLY A 188 4.43 -5.86 5.28
N PHE A 189 3.14 -6.10 5.18
CA PHE A 189 2.18 -5.15 4.67
C PHE A 189 0.81 -5.30 5.33
N GLY A 190 0.06 -4.19 5.32
CA GLY A 190 -1.35 -4.16 5.70
C GLY A 190 -2.21 -3.92 4.47
N LEU A 191 -3.11 -4.85 4.17
CA LEU A 191 -4.02 -4.80 3.03
C LEU A 191 -5.43 -4.43 3.48
N GLY A 192 -6.00 -3.38 2.90
CA GLY A 192 -7.40 -2.99 3.11
C GLY A 192 -8.37 -3.91 2.35
N VAL A 193 -8.90 -4.93 3.03
CA VAL A 193 -9.82 -5.91 2.40
C VAL A 193 -11.09 -5.25 1.87
N ASP A 194 -11.62 -4.26 2.58
CA ASP A 194 -12.81 -3.53 2.11
C ASP A 194 -12.53 -2.71 0.85
N ARG A 195 -11.34 -2.07 0.75
CA ARG A 195 -10.91 -1.36 -0.46
C ARG A 195 -10.74 -2.31 -1.64
N LEU A 196 -10.08 -3.44 -1.40
CA LEU A 196 -9.90 -4.48 -2.40
C LEU A 196 -11.24 -5.01 -2.91
N THR A 197 -12.18 -5.31 -2.02
CA THR A 197 -13.54 -5.77 -2.37
C THR A 197 -14.29 -4.71 -3.17
N MET A 198 -14.26 -3.45 -2.72
CA MET A 198 -14.86 -2.32 -3.43
C MET A 198 -14.37 -2.23 -4.88
N LEU A 199 -13.05 -2.30 -5.08
CA LEU A 199 -12.44 -2.19 -6.41
C LEU A 199 -12.70 -3.43 -7.28
N LEU A 200 -12.66 -4.62 -6.69
CA LEU A 200 -12.92 -5.89 -7.36
C LEU A 200 -14.32 -5.91 -7.98
N LEU A 201 -15.32 -5.47 -7.20
CA LEU A 201 -16.72 -5.46 -7.59
C LEU A 201 -17.15 -4.14 -8.29
N GLY A 202 -16.27 -3.14 -8.34
CA GLY A 202 -16.57 -1.83 -8.91
C GLY A 202 -17.63 -1.05 -8.14
N LEU A 203 -17.66 -1.21 -6.82
CA LEU A 203 -18.62 -0.51 -5.96
C LEU A 203 -18.24 0.98 -5.81
N PRO A 204 -19.21 1.89 -5.71
CA PRO A 204 -18.95 3.33 -5.64
C PRO A 204 -18.40 3.79 -4.27
N SER A 205 -18.53 2.97 -3.23
CA SER A 205 -18.14 3.33 -1.88
C SER A 205 -17.81 2.10 -1.03
N LEU A 206 -16.91 2.24 -0.08
CA LEU A 206 -16.61 1.24 0.96
C LEU A 206 -17.85 0.80 1.76
N LYS A 207 -18.85 1.67 1.88
CA LYS A 207 -20.09 1.34 2.59
C LYS A 207 -20.80 0.14 2.00
N GLU A 208 -20.66 -0.06 0.70
CA GLU A 208 -21.32 -1.16 -0.02
C GLU A 208 -20.52 -2.46 0.01
N SER A 209 -19.24 -2.42 0.41
CA SER A 209 -18.42 -3.61 0.63
C SER A 209 -18.58 -4.21 2.03
N MET A 210 -19.27 -3.53 2.93
CA MET A 210 -19.45 -3.94 4.33
C MET A 210 -20.83 -4.59 4.54
N PHE A 211 -20.86 -5.67 5.34
CA PHE A 211 -22.12 -6.31 5.71
C PHE A 211 -23.01 -5.39 6.57
N ILE A 212 -22.40 -4.67 7.52
CA ILE A 212 -23.06 -3.63 8.32
C ILE A 212 -22.14 -2.41 8.35
N PHE A 213 -22.56 -1.33 7.70
CA PHE A 213 -21.85 -0.07 7.79
C PHE A 213 -22.16 0.64 9.11
N ARG A 214 -21.10 1.09 9.81
CA ARG A 214 -21.18 1.97 10.97
C ARG A 214 -20.54 3.31 10.64
N GLY A 215 -21.32 4.37 10.73
CA GLY A 215 -20.86 5.72 10.50
C GLY A 215 -21.24 6.64 11.65
N PRO A 216 -20.68 7.86 11.71
CA PRO A 216 -21.21 8.89 12.59
C PRO A 216 -22.65 9.18 12.19
N ASN A 217 -23.49 9.37 13.19
CA ASN A 217 -24.93 9.72 13.01
C ASN A 217 -25.06 11.04 12.27
#